data_9accf2a21f39024363f0deca57242c83
#
_entry.id   9accf2a21f39024363f0deca57242c83
#
_cell.length_a   1.000
_cell.length_b   1.000
_cell.length_c   1.000
_cell.angle_alpha   90.00
_cell.angle_beta   90.00
_cell.angle_gamma   90.00
#
_symmetry.space_group_name_H-M   'P 1'
#
loop_
_entity.id
_entity.type
_entity.pdbx_description
1 polymer ?
#
loop_
_entity_poly.entity_id
_entity_poly.type
_entity_poly.pdbx_seq_one_letter_code
_entity_poly.pdbx_strand_id
1 'polypeptide(L)'
;MMTRLMSFLLLAGCPSLASQAVNPKSSDTPALQVSTSQLKNSRFHIVLDYHYNLGLSQRIGSQTQGRNETYRMGGNSLHLTAMYDFTEKFSAGAGIGADRYTNSDFNTFPVYAAFRYRPLSRIPAAYVYTNAGYGLFKSVNIYAGWMGDLGIGYQYMLRKHFGLNFQLGYNLKEFAGIESYAYDPSTGQTTFLGKKSAVRHSVSFGFGLVF
;
A
#
# COMPACT_ATOMS: atom_id res chain seq x y z
N MET A 1 -26.18 16.82 -39.14
CA MET A 1 -25.37 16.62 -40.34
C MET A 1 -24.56 15.36 -40.12
N MET A 2 -25.17 14.25 -40.50
CA MET A 2 -24.73 13.22 -41.48
C MET A 2 -23.48 12.45 -41.02
N THR A 3 -23.70 11.27 -40.51
CA THR A 3 -23.76 9.95 -41.21
C THR A 3 -22.40 9.46 -41.73
N ARG A 4 -21.89 8.31 -41.23
CA ARG A 4 -21.73 7.09 -42.04
C ARG A 4 -21.34 5.87 -41.20
N LEU A 5 -22.23 4.89 -41.23
CA LEU A 5 -22.01 3.46 -41.06
C LEU A 5 -21.01 2.95 -42.12
N MET A 6 -20.22 1.94 -41.74
CA MET A 6 -19.72 0.96 -42.70
C MET A 6 -19.66 -0.44 -42.05
N SER A 7 -20.67 -1.22 -42.42
CA SER A 7 -20.72 -2.67 -42.27
C SER A 7 -19.82 -3.31 -43.33
N PHE A 8 -19.04 -4.33 -42.94
CA PHE A 8 -18.49 -5.30 -43.89
C PHE A 8 -18.91 -6.71 -43.49
N LEU A 9 -19.81 -7.24 -44.30
CA LEU A 9 -20.25 -8.63 -44.33
C LEU A 9 -19.38 -9.32 -45.40
N LEU A 10 -18.79 -10.43 -45.12
CA LEU A 10 -18.28 -11.37 -46.13
C LEU A 10 -18.57 -12.80 -45.68
N LEU A 11 -19.52 -13.37 -46.38
CA LEU A 11 -19.84 -14.79 -46.51
C LEU A 11 -18.85 -15.46 -47.50
N ALA A 12 -18.45 -16.68 -47.19
CA ALA A 12 -18.36 -17.84 -48.10
C ALA A 12 -17.41 -18.87 -47.47
N GLY A 13 -17.88 -20.08 -47.24
CA GLY A 13 -17.75 -21.24 -48.05
C GLY A 13 -17.49 -22.46 -47.18
N CYS A 14 -18.44 -23.34 -46.97
CA CYS A 14 -18.20 -24.72 -46.56
C CYS A 14 -17.57 -25.54 -47.68
N PRO A 15 -16.72 -26.52 -47.35
CA PRO A 15 -16.97 -27.87 -47.78
C PRO A 15 -16.99 -28.88 -46.64
N SER A 16 -17.98 -29.73 -46.65
CA SER A 16 -18.13 -30.97 -45.91
C SER A 16 -17.09 -32.01 -46.32
N LEU A 17 -16.37 -32.61 -45.38
CA LEU A 17 -15.76 -33.91 -45.58
C LEU A 17 -15.58 -34.68 -44.26
N ALA A 18 -16.26 -35.82 -44.23
CA ALA A 18 -15.91 -37.10 -43.58
C ALA A 18 -15.62 -37.15 -42.07
N SER A 19 -16.58 -37.77 -41.44
CA SER A 19 -16.51 -38.50 -40.18
C SER A 19 -15.25 -39.36 -40.06
N GLN A 20 -14.40 -39.05 -39.06
CA GLN A 20 -13.56 -40.05 -38.40
C GLN A 20 -13.73 -39.89 -36.89
N ALA A 21 -14.24 -40.95 -36.28
CA ALA A 21 -14.33 -41.11 -34.85
C ALA A 21 -12.93 -41.15 -34.25
N VAL A 22 -12.50 -40.06 -33.61
CA VAL A 22 -11.30 -40.01 -32.78
C VAL A 22 -11.76 -39.92 -31.33
N ASN A 23 -11.35 -40.91 -30.56
CA ASN A 23 -11.49 -40.95 -29.11
C ASN A 23 -11.19 -39.59 -28.46
N PRO A 24 -12.02 -39.09 -27.53
CA PRO A 24 -11.67 -37.89 -26.77
C PRO A 24 -10.59 -38.27 -25.75
N LYS A 25 -9.32 -38.13 -26.13
CA LYS A 25 -8.27 -37.92 -25.17
C LYS A 25 -8.59 -36.60 -24.46
N SER A 26 -8.77 -36.70 -23.17
CA SER A 26 -8.92 -35.58 -22.26
C SER A 26 -7.92 -34.46 -22.58
N SER A 27 -8.42 -33.35 -23.10
CA SER A 27 -7.67 -32.12 -23.20
C SER A 27 -7.53 -31.58 -21.79
N ASP A 28 -6.47 -31.98 -21.10
CA ASP A 28 -5.97 -31.25 -19.95
C ASP A 28 -5.53 -29.86 -20.44
N THR A 29 -6.47 -28.92 -20.39
CA THR A 29 -6.14 -27.52 -20.36
C THR A 29 -5.30 -27.35 -19.10
N PRO A 30 -4.04 -26.89 -19.17
CA PRO A 30 -3.30 -26.62 -17.97
C PRO A 30 -3.97 -25.41 -17.30
N ALA A 31 -4.88 -25.73 -16.37
CA ALA A 31 -5.26 -24.75 -15.37
C ALA A 31 -3.93 -24.23 -14.80
N LEU A 32 -3.70 -22.93 -14.86
CA LEU A 32 -2.60 -22.27 -14.18
C LEU A 32 -2.72 -22.59 -12.68
N GLN A 33 -2.23 -23.77 -12.31
CA GLN A 33 -1.98 -24.09 -10.92
C GLN A 33 -0.84 -23.19 -10.50
N VAL A 34 -1.20 -22.04 -9.92
CA VAL A 34 -0.26 -21.24 -9.16
C VAL A 34 0.19 -22.13 -8.01
N SER A 35 1.31 -22.80 -8.24
CA SER A 35 1.88 -23.76 -7.31
C SER A 35 2.24 -23.01 -6.02
N THR A 36 1.41 -23.16 -5.00
CA THR A 36 1.68 -22.72 -3.64
C THR A 36 2.94 -23.34 -3.04
N SER A 37 3.50 -24.38 -3.68
CA SER A 37 4.76 -25.02 -3.31
C SER A 37 6.01 -24.15 -3.54
N GLN A 38 5.90 -23.08 -4.32
CA GLN A 38 7.03 -22.22 -4.65
C GLN A 38 7.41 -21.25 -3.50
N LEU A 39 6.50 -20.97 -2.58
CA LEU A 39 6.77 -20.15 -1.39
C LEU A 39 7.64 -20.90 -0.34
N LYS A 40 7.80 -22.20 -0.47
CA LYS A 40 8.42 -23.07 0.54
C LYS A 40 9.96 -23.04 0.59
N ASN A 41 10.64 -22.41 -0.37
CA ASN A 41 12.12 -22.51 -0.48
C ASN A 41 12.91 -21.30 0.02
N SER A 42 12.30 -20.17 0.28
CA SER A 42 12.97 -19.05 0.94
C SER A 42 12.07 -18.53 2.04
N ARG A 43 12.49 -18.70 3.30
CA ARG A 43 11.80 -18.12 4.46
C ARG A 43 12.06 -16.62 4.61
N PHE A 44 13.02 -16.11 3.87
CA PHE A 44 13.41 -14.70 3.90
C PHE A 44 13.10 -14.05 2.56
N HIS A 45 12.49 -12.88 2.61
CA HIS A 45 12.20 -12.08 1.42
C HIS A 45 12.26 -10.58 1.75
N ILE A 46 12.54 -9.79 0.73
CA ILE A 46 12.59 -8.33 0.81
C ILE A 46 11.39 -7.79 0.04
N VAL A 47 10.74 -6.81 0.61
CA VAL A 47 9.59 -6.15 0.00
C VAL A 47 9.89 -4.66 -0.13
N LEU A 48 9.74 -4.15 -1.34
CA LEU A 48 9.81 -2.71 -1.64
C LEU A 48 8.40 -2.25 -2.01
N ASP A 49 7.78 -1.48 -1.13
CA ASP A 49 6.41 -0.99 -1.28
C ASP A 49 6.38 0.53 -1.46
N TYR A 50 5.61 0.99 -2.43
CA TYR A 50 5.17 2.37 -2.55
C TYR A 50 3.73 2.49 -2.08
N HIS A 51 3.42 3.48 -1.24
CA HIS A 51 2.08 3.76 -0.75
C HIS A 51 1.65 5.18 -1.09
N TYR A 52 0.41 5.30 -1.53
CA TYR A 52 -0.31 6.57 -1.56
C TYR A 52 -1.25 6.65 -0.37
N ASN A 53 -1.05 7.65 0.49
CA ASN A 53 -1.82 7.87 1.71
C ASN A 53 -2.84 8.99 1.48
N LEU A 54 -4.11 8.62 1.39
CA LEU A 54 -5.22 9.55 1.30
C LEU A 54 -5.62 10.00 2.70
N GLY A 55 -5.16 11.18 3.11
CA GLY A 55 -5.49 11.73 4.42
C GLY A 55 -6.99 12.02 4.56
N LEU A 56 -7.57 11.53 5.64
CA LEU A 56 -8.97 11.73 6.01
C LEU A 56 -9.13 12.88 6.98
N SER A 57 -8.31 12.89 8.02
CA SER A 57 -8.32 13.93 9.05
C SER A 57 -6.93 14.07 9.67
N GLN A 58 -6.69 15.25 10.21
CA GLN A 58 -5.49 15.57 10.99
C GLN A 58 -5.90 16.28 12.26
N ARG A 59 -5.41 15.81 13.39
CA ARG A 59 -5.61 16.43 14.69
C ARG A 59 -4.32 17.12 15.13
N ILE A 60 -4.40 18.40 15.46
CA ILE A 60 -3.28 19.20 16.00
C ILE A 60 -3.73 19.76 17.36
N GLY A 61 -3.16 19.24 18.45
CA GLY A 61 -3.62 19.56 19.78
C GLY A 61 -5.11 19.24 19.97
N SER A 62 -5.95 20.24 20.26
CA SER A 62 -7.40 20.10 20.41
C SER A 62 -8.20 20.29 19.12
N GLN A 63 -7.57 20.77 18.05
CA GLN A 63 -8.24 21.05 16.78
C GLN A 63 -8.15 19.86 15.84
N THR A 64 -9.28 19.49 15.24
CA THR A 64 -9.34 18.43 14.22
C THR A 64 -9.73 19.06 12.89
N GLN A 65 -8.91 18.85 11.89
CA GLN A 65 -9.12 19.29 10.52
C GLN A 65 -9.46 18.06 9.66
N GLY A 66 -10.65 18.04 9.07
CA GLY A 66 -11.04 17.04 8.08
C GLY A 66 -10.55 17.41 6.68
N ARG A 67 -10.51 16.38 5.80
CA ARG A 67 -10.22 16.60 4.38
C ARG A 67 -11.33 17.44 3.75
N ASN A 68 -10.96 18.50 3.02
CA ASN A 68 -11.85 19.35 2.22
C ASN A 68 -11.14 19.84 0.95
N GLU A 69 -11.78 20.69 0.16
CA GLU A 69 -11.22 21.21 -1.09
C GLU A 69 -9.93 22.01 -0.87
N THR A 70 -9.84 22.77 0.21
CA THR A 70 -8.66 23.58 0.59
C THR A 70 -7.58 22.72 1.23
N TYR A 71 -7.98 21.69 2.02
CA TYR A 71 -7.09 20.78 2.75
C TYR A 71 -7.10 19.38 2.14
N ARG A 72 -6.48 19.24 0.97
CA ARG A 72 -6.30 17.95 0.30
C ARG A 72 -5.09 17.22 0.90
N MET A 73 -5.28 16.62 2.07
CA MET A 73 -4.23 15.86 2.74
C MET A 73 -3.87 14.62 1.93
N GLY A 74 -2.66 14.58 1.39
CA GLY A 74 -2.10 13.44 0.68
C GLY A 74 -0.76 13.05 1.28
N GLY A 75 -0.26 11.86 0.95
CA GLY A 75 1.07 11.42 1.34
C GLY A 75 1.57 10.35 0.40
N ASN A 76 2.88 10.29 0.24
CA ASN A 76 3.58 9.27 -0.52
C ASN A 76 4.61 8.63 0.40
N SER A 77 4.69 7.33 0.42
CA SER A 77 5.63 6.56 1.24
C SER A 77 6.35 5.54 0.39
N LEU A 78 7.64 5.41 0.59
CA LEU A 78 8.46 4.34 0.04
C LEU A 78 9.04 3.55 1.20
N HIS A 79 8.72 2.26 1.26
CA HIS A 79 9.08 1.38 2.36
C HIS A 79 9.89 0.18 1.87
N LEU A 80 10.97 -0.13 2.55
CA LEU A 80 11.78 -1.33 2.34
C LEU A 80 11.69 -2.19 3.59
N THR A 81 11.16 -3.41 3.44
CA THR A 81 10.90 -4.33 4.54
C THR A 81 11.62 -5.65 4.31
N ALA A 82 12.38 -6.11 5.28
CA ALA A 82 12.92 -7.46 5.35
C ALA A 82 11.98 -8.33 6.18
N MET A 83 11.46 -9.40 5.60
CA MET A 83 10.47 -10.29 6.20
C MET A 83 11.01 -11.71 6.35
N TYR A 84 10.63 -12.38 7.43
CA TYR A 84 10.92 -13.78 7.68
C TYR A 84 9.61 -14.55 7.95
N ASP A 85 9.41 -15.65 7.24
CA ASP A 85 8.27 -16.54 7.40
C ASP A 85 8.55 -17.56 8.50
N PHE A 86 8.04 -17.32 9.70
CA PHE A 86 8.16 -18.25 10.84
C PHE A 86 7.35 -19.52 10.60
N THR A 87 6.15 -19.34 10.04
CA THR A 87 5.25 -20.41 9.63
C THR A 87 4.66 -20.08 8.26
N GLU A 88 3.91 -21.00 7.66
CA GLU A 88 3.17 -20.76 6.41
C GLU A 88 2.14 -19.61 6.55
N LYS A 89 1.67 -19.36 7.77
CA LYS A 89 0.64 -18.36 8.05
C LYS A 89 1.17 -17.07 8.65
N PHE A 90 2.32 -17.10 9.31
CA PHE A 90 2.81 -15.97 10.08
C PHE A 90 4.20 -15.55 9.65
N SER A 91 4.35 -14.27 9.32
CA SER A 91 5.62 -13.64 8.99
C SER A 91 5.81 -12.40 9.86
N ALA A 92 7.05 -12.15 10.23
CA ALA A 92 7.44 -10.90 10.89
C ALA A 92 8.73 -10.36 10.30
N GLY A 93 8.96 -9.09 10.46
CA GLY A 93 10.13 -8.43 9.91
C GLY A 93 10.34 -7.03 10.45
N ALA A 94 11.30 -6.36 9.84
CA ALA A 94 11.60 -4.96 10.12
C ALA A 94 11.79 -4.20 8.82
N GLY A 95 11.48 -2.92 8.85
CA GLY A 95 11.58 -2.06 7.68
C GLY A 95 12.02 -0.66 8.01
N ILE A 96 12.42 0.03 6.96
CA ILE A 96 12.71 1.45 6.95
C ILE A 96 11.87 2.12 5.89
N GLY A 97 11.58 3.40 6.05
CA GLY A 97 10.76 4.13 5.10
C GLY A 97 11.17 5.58 4.94
N ALA A 98 10.66 6.17 3.86
CA ALA A 98 10.68 7.60 3.61
C ALA A 98 9.27 8.04 3.25
N ASP A 99 8.69 8.91 4.07
CA ASP A 99 7.33 9.38 3.89
C ASP A 99 7.33 10.90 3.66
N ARG A 100 6.51 11.33 2.72
CA ARG A 100 6.24 12.74 2.46
C ARG A 100 4.74 13.00 2.49
N TYR A 101 4.32 13.91 3.34
CA TYR A 101 2.92 14.32 3.47
C TYR A 101 2.71 15.75 3.01
N THR A 102 1.75 15.95 2.12
CA THR A 102 1.35 17.27 1.61
C THR A 102 0.38 17.97 2.59
N ASN A 103 0.17 19.26 2.40
CA ASN A 103 -0.60 20.15 3.27
C ASN A 103 -0.01 20.25 4.69
N SER A 104 1.28 20.51 4.74
CA SER A 104 2.15 20.95 5.82
C SER A 104 3.60 20.56 5.58
N ASP A 105 3.92 19.90 4.42
CA ASP A 105 5.26 19.41 4.04
C ASP A 105 5.96 18.62 5.15
N PHE A 106 5.23 17.69 5.74
CA PHE A 106 5.75 16.82 6.80
C PHE A 106 6.44 15.61 6.18
N ASN A 107 7.74 15.51 6.37
CA ASN A 107 8.52 14.33 5.99
C ASN A 107 8.85 13.51 7.23
N THR A 108 8.93 12.20 7.08
CA THR A 108 9.38 11.30 8.15
C THR A 108 10.20 10.16 7.59
N PHE A 109 11.15 9.66 8.38
CA PHE A 109 11.95 8.49 8.08
C PHE A 109 11.72 7.43 9.16
N PRO A 110 10.68 6.60 9.04
CA PRO A 110 10.34 5.61 10.03
C PRO A 110 11.25 4.39 9.97
N VAL A 111 11.52 3.83 11.14
CA VAL A 111 11.93 2.44 11.33
C VAL A 111 10.78 1.72 12.00
N TYR A 112 10.41 0.54 11.53
CA TYR A 112 9.22 -0.15 12.00
C TYR A 112 9.38 -1.67 12.04
N ALA A 113 8.61 -2.30 12.92
CA ALA A 113 8.35 -3.72 12.90
C ALA A 113 7.14 -4.00 12.01
N ALA A 114 7.20 -5.08 11.23
CA ALA A 114 6.16 -5.51 10.33
C ALA A 114 5.70 -6.92 10.69
N PHE A 115 4.38 -7.13 10.67
CA PHE A 115 3.76 -8.43 10.91
C PHE A 115 2.74 -8.72 9.82
N ARG A 116 2.74 -9.96 9.33
CA ARG A 116 1.76 -10.45 8.35
C ARG A 116 1.17 -11.78 8.82
N TYR A 117 -0.13 -11.92 8.65
CA TYR A 117 -0.86 -13.14 8.95
C TYR A 117 -1.72 -13.55 7.76
N ARG A 118 -1.62 -14.81 7.33
CA ARG A 118 -2.38 -15.43 6.23
C ARG A 118 -3.52 -16.29 6.79
N PRO A 119 -4.73 -15.73 7.01
CA PRO A 119 -5.83 -16.44 7.65
C PRO A 119 -6.43 -17.54 6.77
N LEU A 120 -6.39 -17.35 5.44
CA LEU A 120 -7.12 -18.15 4.48
C LEU A 120 -6.22 -19.19 3.81
N SER A 121 -6.30 -20.44 4.22
CA SER A 121 -5.55 -21.54 3.57
C SER A 121 -5.95 -21.76 2.10
N ARG A 122 -7.16 -21.36 1.71
CA ARG A 122 -7.66 -21.45 0.32
C ARG A 122 -7.09 -20.32 -0.56
N ILE A 123 -6.70 -19.19 0.02
CA ILE A 123 -6.14 -18.04 -0.68
C ILE A 123 -4.85 -17.63 0.05
N PRO A 124 -3.76 -18.40 -0.08
CA PRO A 124 -2.52 -18.17 0.66
C PRO A 124 -1.80 -16.88 0.26
N ALA A 125 -2.18 -16.31 -0.87
CA ALA A 125 -1.70 -15.01 -1.35
C ALA A 125 -2.28 -13.83 -0.56
N ALA A 126 -3.47 -13.99 0.05
CA ALA A 126 -4.12 -12.94 0.84
C ALA A 126 -3.62 -12.95 2.28
N TYR A 127 -3.37 -11.76 2.83
CA TYR A 127 -2.89 -11.60 4.19
C TYR A 127 -3.49 -10.34 4.84
N VAL A 128 -3.50 -10.33 6.15
CA VAL A 128 -3.63 -9.11 6.96
C VAL A 128 -2.25 -8.68 7.42
N TYR A 129 -2.03 -7.38 7.58
CA TYR A 129 -0.76 -6.88 8.05
C TYR A 129 -0.94 -5.77 9.08
N THR A 130 0.07 -5.61 9.90
CA THR A 130 0.24 -4.44 10.78
C THR A 130 1.72 -4.06 10.83
N ASN A 131 1.96 -2.75 10.78
CA ASN A 131 3.28 -2.17 10.99
C ASN A 131 3.19 -1.22 12.17
N ALA A 132 4.24 -1.20 12.99
CA ALA A 132 4.36 -0.25 14.10
C ALA A 132 5.80 0.24 14.18
N GLY A 133 5.98 1.56 14.28
CA GLY A 133 7.31 2.14 14.23
C GLY A 133 7.38 3.59 14.68
N TYR A 134 8.56 4.16 14.46
CA TYR A 134 8.85 5.52 14.87
C TYR A 134 9.75 6.23 13.84
N GLY A 135 9.44 7.49 13.54
CA GLY A 135 10.29 8.37 12.74
C GLY A 135 11.46 8.88 13.56
N LEU A 136 12.69 8.53 13.16
CA LEU A 136 13.89 8.71 13.98
C LEU A 136 14.47 10.13 13.93
N PHE A 137 14.29 10.85 12.82
CA PHE A 137 14.99 12.10 12.58
C PHE A 137 14.08 13.30 12.79
N LYS A 138 14.68 14.39 13.30
CA LYS A 138 14.05 15.70 13.42
C LYS A 138 14.95 16.77 12.81
N SER A 139 14.42 17.48 11.83
CA SER A 139 15.09 18.61 11.16
C SER A 139 14.05 19.56 10.60
N VAL A 140 14.43 20.53 9.79
CA VAL A 140 13.48 21.39 9.06
C VAL A 140 12.63 20.50 8.16
N ASN A 141 11.30 20.57 8.32
CA ASN A 141 10.31 19.74 7.61
C ASN A 141 10.45 18.21 7.76
N ILE A 142 11.26 17.75 8.73
CA ILE A 142 11.38 16.34 9.09
C ILE A 142 10.94 16.20 10.54
N TYR A 143 9.97 15.32 10.76
CA TYR A 143 9.31 15.15 12.06
C TYR A 143 9.52 13.73 12.59
N ALA A 144 9.86 13.65 13.86
CA ALA A 144 9.78 12.42 14.61
C ALA A 144 8.33 12.15 15.03
N GLY A 145 7.99 10.90 15.28
CA GLY A 145 6.68 10.51 15.75
C GLY A 145 6.41 9.04 15.47
N TRP A 146 5.43 8.49 16.17
CA TRP A 146 5.05 7.10 15.98
C TRP A 146 4.21 6.92 14.69
N MET A 147 4.27 5.71 14.16
CA MET A 147 3.44 5.27 13.06
C MET A 147 2.78 3.93 13.36
N GLY A 148 1.59 3.74 12.81
CA GLY A 148 0.90 2.47 12.84
C GLY A 148 0.11 2.26 11.55
N ASP A 149 0.26 1.09 10.95
CA ASP A 149 -0.49 0.66 9.78
C ASP A 149 -1.24 -0.63 10.10
N LEU A 150 -2.45 -0.73 9.61
CA LEU A 150 -3.25 -1.95 9.66
C LEU A 150 -4.00 -2.11 8.34
N GLY A 151 -3.96 -3.30 7.76
CA GLY A 151 -4.65 -3.51 6.49
C GLY A 151 -4.67 -4.94 6.00
N ILE A 152 -5.10 -5.06 4.77
CA ILE A 152 -5.12 -6.31 4.00
C ILE A 152 -4.18 -6.20 2.82
N GLY A 153 -3.62 -7.31 2.39
CA GLY A 153 -2.76 -7.36 1.21
C GLY A 153 -2.94 -8.63 0.42
N TYR A 154 -2.43 -8.57 -0.79
CA TYR A 154 -2.40 -9.69 -1.72
C TYR A 154 -1.04 -9.74 -2.40
N GLN A 155 -0.34 -10.87 -2.28
CA GLN A 155 0.99 -11.09 -2.84
C GLN A 155 0.89 -12.06 -4.01
N TYR A 156 1.21 -11.62 -5.21
CA TYR A 156 1.19 -12.41 -6.43
C TYR A 156 2.60 -12.74 -6.88
N MET A 157 3.03 -14.01 -6.75
CA MET A 157 4.35 -14.45 -7.17
C MET A 157 4.38 -14.71 -8.67
N LEU A 158 5.20 -13.96 -9.39
CA LEU A 158 5.45 -14.13 -10.83
C LEU A 158 6.51 -15.20 -11.11
N ARG A 159 7.51 -15.26 -10.23
CA ARG A 159 8.62 -16.22 -10.27
C ARG A 159 8.96 -16.70 -8.86
N LYS A 160 9.87 -17.64 -8.74
CA LYS A 160 10.30 -18.22 -7.45
C LYS A 160 10.74 -17.17 -6.43
N HIS A 161 11.40 -16.10 -6.87
CA HIS A 161 11.95 -15.04 -6.02
C HIS A 161 11.48 -13.63 -6.43
N PHE A 162 10.41 -13.53 -7.22
CA PHE A 162 9.92 -12.24 -7.67
C PHE A 162 8.40 -12.21 -7.73
N GLY A 163 7.80 -11.21 -7.12
CA GLY A 163 6.36 -11.05 -7.08
C GLY A 163 5.91 -9.60 -6.94
N LEU A 164 4.61 -9.42 -7.05
CA LEU A 164 3.91 -8.16 -6.85
C LEU A 164 3.20 -8.20 -5.50
N ASN A 165 3.14 -7.07 -4.84
CA ASN A 165 2.47 -6.88 -3.57
C ASN A 165 1.44 -5.76 -3.71
N PHE A 166 0.21 -6.00 -3.30
CA PHE A 166 -0.88 -5.02 -3.28
C PHE A 166 -1.39 -4.89 -1.84
N GLN A 167 -1.59 -3.67 -1.39
CA GLN A 167 -2.02 -3.39 -0.02
C GLN A 167 -3.14 -2.35 -0.01
N LEU A 168 -4.09 -2.55 0.88
CA LEU A 168 -5.10 -1.57 1.24
C LEU A 168 -5.16 -1.51 2.77
N GLY A 169 -4.98 -0.34 3.34
CA GLY A 169 -4.90 -0.22 4.78
C GLY A 169 -5.27 1.14 5.31
N TYR A 170 -5.17 1.22 6.61
CA TYR A 170 -5.34 2.42 7.40
C TYR A 170 -4.01 2.79 8.04
N ASN A 171 -3.57 4.02 7.80
CA ASN A 171 -2.31 4.56 8.29
C ASN A 171 -2.58 5.63 9.34
N LEU A 172 -1.92 5.50 10.48
CA LEU A 172 -1.82 6.49 11.54
C LEU A 172 -0.40 7.03 11.59
N LYS A 173 -0.26 8.35 11.55
CA LYS A 173 1.05 9.00 11.60
C LYS A 173 1.04 10.18 12.55
N GLU A 174 1.95 10.17 13.51
CA GLU A 174 2.22 11.31 14.38
C GLU A 174 3.36 12.15 13.82
N PHE A 175 3.24 13.45 13.97
CA PHE A 175 4.27 14.45 13.71
C PHE A 175 4.50 15.22 14.99
N ALA A 176 5.58 14.91 15.71
CA ALA A 176 5.86 15.50 17.01
C ALA A 176 6.65 16.79 16.90
N GLY A 177 6.32 17.74 17.80
CA GLY A 177 7.09 18.95 18.00
C GLY A 177 6.87 20.03 16.95
N ILE A 178 5.64 20.12 16.44
CA ILE A 178 5.20 21.23 15.59
C ILE A 178 5.10 22.48 16.44
N GLU A 179 5.76 23.55 16.06
CA GLU A 179 5.70 24.83 16.75
C GLU A 179 4.33 25.50 16.52
N SER A 180 3.70 25.92 17.61
CA SER A 180 2.40 26.57 17.58
C SER A 180 2.56 28.03 18.01
N TYR A 181 2.01 28.92 17.22
CA TYR A 181 2.03 30.37 17.45
C TYR A 181 0.63 30.93 17.48
N ALA A 182 0.37 31.88 18.37
CA ALA A 182 -0.83 32.74 18.34
C ALA A 182 -0.43 34.07 17.75
N TYR A 183 -1.22 34.57 16.81
CA TYR A 183 -1.12 35.93 16.28
C TYR A 183 -2.22 36.80 16.90
N ASP A 184 -1.83 37.91 17.51
CA ASP A 184 -2.76 38.91 18.02
C ASP A 184 -2.91 40.04 16.99
N PRO A 185 -4.06 40.14 16.32
CA PRO A 185 -4.27 41.14 15.29
C PRO A 185 -4.34 42.59 15.86
N SER A 186 -4.58 42.78 17.16
CA SER A 186 -4.67 44.10 17.80
C SER A 186 -3.29 44.71 18.08
N THR A 187 -2.31 43.85 18.40
CA THR A 187 -0.94 44.27 18.71
C THR A 187 0.06 43.99 17.63
N GLY A 188 -0.33 43.17 16.63
CA GLY A 188 0.59 42.66 15.57
C GLY A 188 1.64 41.68 16.09
N GLN A 189 1.53 41.24 17.34
CA GLN A 189 2.54 40.36 17.96
C GLN A 189 2.20 38.88 17.74
N THR A 190 3.26 38.09 17.57
CA THR A 190 3.16 36.64 17.49
C THR A 190 3.78 36.03 18.75
N THR A 191 2.96 35.31 19.52
CA THR A 191 3.37 34.67 20.77
C THR A 191 3.55 33.15 20.53
N PHE A 192 4.70 32.61 20.94
CA PHE A 192 4.96 31.17 20.89
C PHE A 192 4.13 30.45 21.98
N LEU A 193 3.26 29.54 21.55
CA LEU A 193 2.39 28.76 22.43
C LEU A 193 2.98 27.39 22.86
N GLY A 194 4.18 27.08 22.40
CA GLY A 194 4.81 25.79 22.66
C GLY A 194 4.77 24.82 21.49
N LYS A 195 5.19 23.58 21.73
CA LYS A 195 5.21 22.52 20.72
C LYS A 195 3.99 21.62 20.88
N LYS A 196 3.35 21.29 19.77
CA LYS A 196 2.20 20.36 19.70
C LYS A 196 2.55 19.18 18.81
N SER A 197 1.83 18.06 18.98
CA SER A 197 1.87 16.94 18.04
C SER A 197 0.67 17.00 17.11
N ALA A 198 0.86 16.62 15.84
CA ALA A 198 -0.22 16.35 14.91
C ALA A 198 -0.34 14.85 14.69
N VAL A 199 -1.55 14.32 14.66
CA VAL A 199 -1.85 12.93 14.30
C VAL A 199 -2.70 12.94 13.04
N ARG A 200 -2.21 12.28 11.99
CA ARG A 200 -2.92 12.14 10.71
C ARG A 200 -3.45 10.72 10.56
N HIS A 201 -4.69 10.66 10.13
CA HIS A 201 -5.42 9.45 9.78
C HIS A 201 -5.56 9.38 8.26
N SER A 202 -5.16 8.26 7.64
CA SER A 202 -5.18 8.11 6.20
C SER A 202 -5.66 6.72 5.80
N VAL A 203 -6.30 6.61 4.62
CA VAL A 203 -6.41 5.34 3.89
C VAL A 203 -5.19 5.22 3.00
N SER A 204 -4.54 4.07 3.05
CA SER A 204 -3.30 3.78 2.33
C SER A 204 -3.53 2.75 1.23
N PHE A 205 -3.07 3.07 0.03
CA PHE A 205 -3.06 2.19 -1.14
C PHE A 205 -1.61 1.87 -1.47
N GLY A 206 -1.22 0.60 -1.36
CA GLY A 206 0.14 0.15 -1.57
C GLY A 206 0.29 -0.72 -2.81
N PHE A 207 1.40 -0.51 -3.51
CA PHE A 207 1.88 -1.37 -4.59
C PHE A 207 3.38 -1.61 -4.38
N GLY A 208 3.83 -2.87 -4.54
CA GLY A 208 5.22 -3.19 -4.27
C GLY A 208 5.74 -4.40 -5.03
N LEU A 209 7.04 -4.62 -4.84
CA LEU A 209 7.80 -5.73 -5.38
C LEU A 209 8.30 -6.61 -4.23
N VAL A 210 8.29 -7.91 -4.46
CA VAL A 210 8.80 -8.94 -3.54
C VAL A 210 9.96 -9.65 -4.20
N PHE A 211 11.07 -9.80 -3.45
CA PHE A 211 12.32 -10.43 -3.88
C PHE A 211 12.71 -11.59 -2.97
#